data_652e6b561e0dff35210e9f52595f50ce
#
_entry.id   652e6b561e0dff35210e9f52595f50ce
#
_cell.length_a   1.000
_cell.length_b   1.000
_cell.length_c   1.000
_cell.angle_alpha   90.00
_cell.angle_beta   90.00
_cell.angle_gamma   90.00
#
_symmetry.space_group_name_H-M   'P 1'
#
loop_
_entity.id
_entity.type
_entity.pdbx_description
1 polymer ?
#
loop_
_entity_poly.entity_id
_entity_poly.type
_entity_poly.pdbx_seq_one_letter_code
_entity_poly.pdbx_strand_id
1 'polypeptide(L)'
;MEYLIIFALIVINGLFSMSEAAVVSSRKSKLDADSKKGNKTSKRILEVAENPDNFLSTVQIAITAIGLITGMYTGDNLIKPFANLISQTGLDIEYSEIIARVVVVLTVTYVTLVIGELFPKKLALNSPEKIASIIISPMNFLKRLFYPLVWLLSVSTQGLMSLFGIEKKKNTASEEEIKAIVSDSTEGGEVEEVEKEIVERVFSLGDRDVATLMTHRTEFVWLDTDDNLESVKAKLSQHIHYIYPVADKTLDNIVGVVYLKDLFNKLDTFKSVKEIMREPQYLHESISVYDALETFKENKIHYALVIDEFGMVVGMVTMNNILESLVGNASELETEDDEDEFVEREDGTFLVGGQYSFYDFLSHFDLENLYQDNDFNTLGGLILEQTGTIPKVGERIIWDR
;
A
#
# COMPACT_ATOMS: atom_id res chain seq x y z
N MET A 1 1.15 -11.62 56.90
CA MET A 1 0.97 -10.33 56.21
C MET A 1 1.88 -10.22 54.97
N GLU A 2 3.08 -10.73 55.02
CA GLU A 2 4.14 -10.67 53.99
C GLU A 2 3.78 -11.41 52.70
N TYR A 3 3.20 -12.62 52.80
CA TYR A 3 2.71 -13.36 51.64
C TYR A 3 1.64 -12.60 50.85
N LEU A 4 0.79 -11.82 51.54
CA LEU A 4 -0.26 -11.01 50.91
C LEU A 4 0.34 -9.83 50.14
N ILE A 5 1.44 -9.26 50.66
CA ILE A 5 2.18 -8.19 49.96
C ILE A 5 2.80 -8.71 48.67
N ILE A 6 3.48 -9.87 48.75
CA ILE A 6 4.08 -10.50 47.53
C ILE A 6 2.99 -10.81 46.50
N PHE A 7 1.87 -11.39 46.94
CA PHE A 7 0.74 -11.67 46.03
C PHE A 7 0.17 -10.39 45.43
N ALA A 8 -0.01 -9.33 46.22
CA ALA A 8 -0.47 -8.03 45.73
C ALA A 8 0.50 -7.43 44.69
N LEU A 9 1.81 -7.52 44.94
CA LEU A 9 2.83 -7.07 44.01
C LEU A 9 2.77 -7.84 42.66
N ILE A 10 2.58 -9.16 42.73
CA ILE A 10 2.42 -10.00 41.51
C ILE A 10 1.17 -9.60 40.76
N VAL A 11 0.05 -9.35 41.42
CA VAL A 11 -1.20 -8.91 40.78
C VAL A 11 -1.03 -7.52 40.14
N ILE A 12 -0.37 -6.58 40.84
CA ILE A 12 -0.08 -5.25 40.28
C ILE A 12 0.83 -5.37 39.07
N ASN A 13 1.85 -6.23 39.11
CA ASN A 13 2.69 -6.52 37.94
C ASN A 13 1.86 -7.01 36.76
N GLY A 14 0.89 -7.89 37.01
CA GLY A 14 -0.04 -8.38 36.01
C GLY A 14 -0.91 -7.28 35.39
N LEU A 15 -1.35 -6.29 36.16
CA LEU A 15 -2.08 -5.14 35.64
C LEU A 15 -1.21 -4.29 34.70
N PHE A 16 0.04 -4.07 35.03
CA PHE A 16 0.97 -3.35 34.12
C PHE A 16 1.24 -4.13 32.84
N SER A 17 1.52 -5.42 32.98
CA SER A 17 1.76 -6.31 31.83
C SER A 17 0.53 -6.41 30.92
N MET A 18 -0.67 -6.46 31.51
CA MET A 18 -1.92 -6.41 30.77
C MET A 18 -2.13 -5.08 30.06
N SER A 19 -1.74 -3.96 30.68
CA SER A 19 -1.87 -2.63 30.07
C SER A 19 -0.97 -2.45 28.85
N GLU A 20 0.24 -2.94 28.92
CA GLU A 20 1.20 -2.95 27.83
C GLU A 20 0.62 -3.68 26.60
N ALA A 21 0.22 -4.94 26.81
CA ALA A 21 -0.32 -5.76 25.74
C ALA A 21 -1.62 -5.18 25.16
N ALA A 22 -2.51 -4.63 25.98
CA ALA A 22 -3.78 -4.05 25.53
C ALA A 22 -3.57 -2.84 24.62
N VAL A 23 -2.67 -1.92 24.97
CA VAL A 23 -2.44 -0.70 24.19
C VAL A 23 -1.75 -1.02 22.86
N VAL A 24 -0.73 -1.88 22.88
CA VAL A 24 0.03 -2.25 21.69
C VAL A 24 -0.82 -3.03 20.69
N SER A 25 -1.72 -3.90 21.17
CA SER A 25 -2.55 -4.76 20.33
C SER A 25 -3.90 -4.15 19.95
N SER A 26 -4.20 -2.94 20.41
CA SER A 26 -5.45 -2.24 20.05
C SER A 26 -5.44 -1.81 18.58
N ARG A 27 -6.52 -2.10 17.85
CA ARG A 27 -6.67 -1.73 16.43
C ARG A 27 -6.88 -0.21 16.31
N LYS A 28 -5.89 0.48 15.70
CA LYS A 28 -5.92 1.94 15.53
C LYS A 28 -7.13 2.41 14.71
N SER A 29 -7.50 1.69 13.66
CA SER A 29 -8.67 1.99 12.82
C SER A 29 -9.98 2.00 13.63
N LYS A 30 -10.18 1.02 14.50
CA LYS A 30 -11.35 0.93 15.37
C LYS A 30 -11.38 2.05 16.42
N LEU A 31 -10.24 2.34 17.03
CA LEU A 31 -10.11 3.44 18.00
C LEU A 31 -10.39 4.80 17.35
N ASP A 32 -9.94 5.01 16.11
CA ASP A 32 -10.20 6.23 15.35
C ASP A 32 -11.70 6.37 15.02
N ALA A 33 -12.33 5.29 14.54
CA ALA A 33 -13.78 5.29 14.27
C ALA A 33 -14.61 5.62 15.51
N ASP A 34 -14.24 5.03 16.68
CA ASP A 34 -14.94 5.31 17.95
C ASP A 34 -14.65 6.73 18.46
N SER A 35 -13.45 7.24 18.25
CA SER A 35 -13.06 8.63 18.56
C SER A 35 -13.89 9.64 17.76
N LYS A 36 -14.06 9.40 16.47
CA LYS A 36 -14.92 10.23 15.58
C LYS A 36 -16.40 10.22 16.00
N LYS A 37 -16.87 9.12 16.64
CA LYS A 37 -18.20 9.04 17.27
C LYS A 37 -18.29 9.76 18.63
N GLY A 38 -17.23 10.42 19.08
CA GLY A 38 -17.21 11.22 20.32
C GLY A 38 -16.72 10.47 21.56
N ASN A 39 -16.17 9.25 21.45
CA ASN A 39 -15.63 8.51 22.57
C ASN A 39 -14.26 9.07 22.99
N LYS A 40 -14.25 9.86 24.09
CA LYS A 40 -13.04 10.48 24.63
C LYS A 40 -12.00 9.47 25.12
N THR A 41 -12.41 8.27 25.54
CA THR A 41 -11.50 7.21 26.01
C THR A 41 -10.76 6.61 24.83
N SER A 42 -11.46 6.29 23.75
CA SER A 42 -10.85 5.78 22.50
C SER A 42 -9.86 6.78 21.92
N LYS A 43 -10.17 8.08 21.96
CA LYS A 43 -9.22 9.13 21.53
C LYS A 43 -7.91 9.10 22.34
N ARG A 44 -8.01 8.98 23.68
CA ARG A 44 -6.82 8.90 24.55
C ARG A 44 -6.00 7.64 24.31
N ILE A 45 -6.65 6.51 24.05
CA ILE A 45 -5.96 5.27 23.74
C ILE A 45 -5.26 5.40 22.38
N LEU A 46 -5.91 5.99 21.39
CA LEU A 46 -5.33 6.23 20.07
C LEU A 46 -4.07 7.11 20.16
N GLU A 47 -4.15 8.24 20.88
CA GLU A 47 -3.00 9.13 21.12
C GLU A 47 -1.79 8.38 21.73
N VAL A 48 -2.05 7.41 22.62
CA VAL A 48 -0.99 6.58 23.23
C VAL A 48 -0.51 5.49 22.27
N ALA A 49 -1.42 4.88 21.50
CA ALA A 49 -1.08 3.84 20.53
C ALA A 49 -0.31 4.36 19.29
N GLU A 50 -0.50 5.64 18.95
CA GLU A 50 0.28 6.30 17.90
C GLU A 50 1.71 6.61 18.35
N ASN A 51 1.91 6.99 19.62
CA ASN A 51 3.22 7.31 20.19
C ASN A 51 3.45 6.52 21.49
N PRO A 52 3.69 5.21 21.42
CA PRO A 52 3.71 4.32 22.57
C PRO A 52 4.97 4.43 23.40
N ASP A 53 6.07 4.99 22.88
CA ASP A 53 7.41 4.99 23.50
C ASP A 53 7.40 5.42 24.97
N ASN A 54 6.74 6.53 25.29
CA ASN A 54 6.67 7.06 26.66
C ASN A 54 5.79 6.21 27.58
N PHE A 55 4.74 5.62 27.03
CA PHE A 55 3.84 4.74 27.76
C PHE A 55 4.54 3.42 28.10
N LEU A 56 5.16 2.79 27.10
CA LEU A 56 5.91 1.55 27.25
C LEU A 56 7.05 1.71 28.26
N SER A 57 7.82 2.81 28.16
CA SER A 57 8.87 3.13 29.14
C SER A 57 8.32 3.27 30.56
N THR A 58 7.16 3.92 30.73
CA THR A 58 6.51 4.06 32.05
C THR A 58 6.12 2.71 32.63
N VAL A 59 5.49 1.86 31.82
CA VAL A 59 5.08 0.51 32.22
C VAL A 59 6.28 -0.36 32.55
N GLN A 60 7.32 -0.31 31.70
CA GLN A 60 8.55 -1.08 31.93
C GLN A 60 9.27 -0.69 33.22
N ILE A 61 9.33 0.61 33.54
CA ILE A 61 9.87 1.08 34.82
C ILE A 61 9.07 0.48 35.98
N ALA A 62 7.74 0.52 35.92
CA ALA A 62 6.87 -0.01 36.94
C ALA A 62 7.04 -1.52 37.12
N ILE A 63 7.06 -2.29 36.04
CA ILE A 63 7.28 -3.75 36.06
C ILE A 63 8.64 -4.07 36.72
N THR A 64 9.70 -3.38 36.28
CA THR A 64 11.05 -3.59 36.82
C THR A 64 11.13 -3.25 38.30
N ALA A 65 10.56 -2.11 38.73
CA ALA A 65 10.54 -1.71 40.13
C ALA A 65 9.77 -2.71 40.99
N ILE A 66 8.60 -3.17 40.55
CA ILE A 66 7.80 -4.18 41.25
C ILE A 66 8.57 -5.50 41.35
N GLY A 67 9.22 -5.92 40.25
CA GLY A 67 10.04 -7.13 40.24
C GLY A 67 11.18 -7.08 41.28
N LEU A 68 11.90 -5.95 41.35
CA LEU A 68 12.96 -5.74 42.36
C LEU A 68 12.40 -5.76 43.81
N ILE A 69 11.29 -5.06 44.06
CA ILE A 69 10.64 -5.05 45.39
C ILE A 69 10.19 -6.46 45.75
N THR A 70 9.55 -7.18 44.79
CA THR A 70 9.12 -8.57 45.03
C THR A 70 10.30 -9.48 45.36
N GLY A 71 11.43 -9.34 44.64
CA GLY A 71 12.66 -10.08 44.92
C GLY A 71 13.24 -9.79 46.32
N MET A 72 13.28 -8.52 46.72
CA MET A 72 13.73 -8.10 48.08
C MET A 72 12.84 -8.70 49.17
N TYR A 73 11.52 -8.58 49.02
CA TYR A 73 10.57 -9.15 49.99
C TYR A 73 10.64 -10.68 50.07
N THR A 74 10.86 -11.35 48.96
CA THR A 74 10.99 -12.80 48.86
C THR A 74 12.21 -13.30 49.66
N GLY A 75 13.34 -12.60 49.53
CA GLY A 75 14.61 -13.02 50.14
C GLY A 75 14.52 -13.17 51.66
N ASP A 76 14.03 -12.16 52.38
CA ASP A 76 14.01 -12.15 53.84
C ASP A 76 12.82 -12.91 54.43
N ASN A 77 11.68 -12.89 53.78
CA ASN A 77 10.41 -13.34 54.34
C ASN A 77 9.98 -14.75 53.94
N LEU A 78 10.51 -15.29 52.85
CA LEU A 78 10.18 -16.66 52.38
C LEU A 78 11.32 -17.65 52.55
N ILE A 79 12.59 -17.25 52.31
CA ILE A 79 13.73 -18.16 52.33
C ILE A 79 13.99 -18.69 53.73
N LYS A 80 14.03 -17.80 54.75
CA LYS A 80 14.35 -18.22 56.15
C LYS A 80 13.32 -19.18 56.73
N PRO A 81 11.99 -18.92 56.70
CA PRO A 81 11.02 -19.89 57.17
C PRO A 81 11.07 -21.23 56.44
N PHE A 82 11.32 -21.21 55.10
CA PHE A 82 11.39 -22.43 54.33
C PHE A 82 12.68 -23.21 54.60
N ALA A 83 13.83 -22.55 54.83
CA ALA A 83 15.08 -23.16 55.24
C ALA A 83 14.92 -23.86 56.58
N ASN A 84 14.25 -23.21 57.57
CA ASN A 84 13.97 -23.81 58.87
C ASN A 84 13.07 -25.06 58.73
N LEU A 85 12.13 -25.10 57.79
CA LEU A 85 11.31 -26.26 57.54
C LEU A 85 12.14 -27.44 56.98
N ILE A 86 13.09 -27.15 56.06
CA ILE A 86 13.99 -28.14 55.51
C ILE A 86 14.98 -28.67 56.56
N SER A 87 15.50 -27.82 57.41
CA SER A 87 16.45 -28.25 58.47
C SER A 87 15.86 -29.25 59.46
N GLN A 88 14.53 -29.26 59.65
CA GLN A 88 13.83 -30.27 60.47
C GLN A 88 13.94 -31.68 59.89
N THR A 89 14.32 -31.83 58.61
CA THR A 89 14.57 -33.18 57.99
C THR A 89 15.93 -33.76 58.33
N GLY A 90 16.78 -33.07 59.13
CA GLY A 90 18.10 -33.53 59.54
C GLY A 90 19.25 -33.01 58.69
N LEU A 91 18.99 -32.08 57.76
CA LEU A 91 20.01 -31.41 56.98
C LEU A 91 20.61 -30.23 57.77
N ASP A 92 21.90 -30.00 57.59
CA ASP A 92 22.55 -28.80 58.14
C ASP A 92 21.86 -27.53 57.65
N ILE A 93 21.78 -26.52 58.52
CA ILE A 93 21.07 -25.27 58.26
C ILE A 93 21.64 -24.54 57.01
N GLU A 94 22.95 -24.64 56.80
CA GLU A 94 23.61 -24.00 55.67
C GLU A 94 23.16 -24.60 54.30
N TYR A 95 23.08 -25.92 54.21
CA TYR A 95 22.57 -26.61 53.01
C TYR A 95 21.06 -26.38 52.85
N SER A 96 20.32 -26.36 53.96
CA SER A 96 18.88 -26.08 53.95
C SER A 96 18.56 -24.68 53.44
N GLU A 97 19.39 -23.67 53.75
CA GLU A 97 19.23 -22.30 53.25
C GLU A 97 19.52 -22.20 51.75
N ILE A 98 20.54 -22.90 51.22
CA ILE A 98 20.82 -22.92 49.79
C ILE A 98 19.65 -23.56 49.00
N ILE A 99 19.18 -24.72 49.47
CA ILE A 99 18.06 -25.43 48.84
C ILE A 99 16.78 -24.56 48.90
N ALA A 100 16.49 -23.97 50.05
CA ALA A 100 15.35 -23.08 50.25
C ALA A 100 15.39 -21.89 49.28
N ARG A 101 16.54 -21.28 49.12
CA ARG A 101 16.76 -20.14 48.22
C ARG A 101 16.45 -20.53 46.77
N VAL A 102 16.99 -21.64 46.28
CA VAL A 102 16.73 -22.11 44.89
C VAL A 102 15.26 -22.42 44.69
N VAL A 103 14.64 -23.19 45.59
CA VAL A 103 13.23 -23.57 45.47
C VAL A 103 12.29 -22.37 45.54
N VAL A 104 12.50 -21.47 46.50
CA VAL A 104 11.66 -20.28 46.67
C VAL A 104 11.80 -19.35 45.45
N VAL A 105 13.03 -19.09 45.00
CA VAL A 105 13.26 -18.24 43.81
C VAL A 105 12.59 -18.83 42.58
N LEU A 106 12.76 -20.12 42.32
CA LEU A 106 12.11 -20.78 41.17
C LEU A 106 10.57 -20.71 41.26
N THR A 107 10.02 -20.98 42.45
CA THR A 107 8.57 -20.95 42.68
C THR A 107 7.99 -19.55 42.50
N VAL A 108 8.60 -18.54 43.15
CA VAL A 108 8.14 -17.15 43.00
C VAL A 108 8.31 -16.65 41.59
N THR A 109 9.41 -16.97 40.93
CA THR A 109 9.60 -16.63 39.49
C THR A 109 8.53 -17.25 38.62
N TYR A 110 8.24 -18.56 38.80
CA TYR A 110 7.19 -19.23 38.07
C TYR A 110 5.81 -18.58 38.27
N VAL A 111 5.44 -18.33 39.52
CA VAL A 111 4.15 -17.69 39.84
C VAL A 111 4.08 -16.27 39.30
N THR A 112 5.16 -15.50 39.40
CA THR A 112 5.23 -14.14 38.83
C THR A 112 5.10 -14.14 37.30
N LEU A 113 5.79 -15.06 36.63
CA LEU A 113 5.67 -15.18 35.16
C LEU A 113 4.26 -15.57 34.73
N VAL A 114 3.66 -16.57 35.37
CA VAL A 114 2.35 -17.07 34.99
C VAL A 114 1.24 -16.07 35.34
N ILE A 115 1.16 -15.64 36.59
CA ILE A 115 0.06 -14.79 37.10
C ILE A 115 0.36 -13.31 36.88
N GLY A 116 1.61 -12.91 36.99
CA GLY A 116 2.04 -11.51 36.92
C GLY A 116 2.39 -11.05 35.48
N GLU A 117 2.45 -11.97 34.49
CA GLU A 117 2.83 -11.57 33.14
C GLU A 117 2.05 -12.32 32.05
N LEU A 118 2.21 -13.64 31.88
CA LEU A 118 1.70 -14.40 30.74
C LEU A 118 0.18 -14.44 30.68
N PHE A 119 -0.47 -14.74 31.81
CA PHE A 119 -1.92 -14.82 31.86
C PHE A 119 -2.60 -13.45 31.61
N PRO A 120 -2.16 -12.35 32.26
CA PRO A 120 -2.69 -11.01 31.98
C PRO A 120 -2.47 -10.56 30.55
N LYS A 121 -1.29 -10.83 29.94
CA LYS A 121 -1.03 -10.52 28.52
C LYS A 121 -1.99 -11.26 27.59
N LYS A 122 -2.23 -12.55 27.83
CA LYS A 122 -3.19 -13.33 27.03
C LYS A 122 -4.63 -12.79 27.14
N LEU A 123 -5.04 -12.37 28.35
CA LEU A 123 -6.34 -11.72 28.52
C LEU A 123 -6.45 -10.43 27.72
N ALA A 124 -5.39 -9.62 27.73
CA ALA A 124 -5.33 -8.36 26.99
C ALA A 124 -5.42 -8.57 25.47
N LEU A 125 -4.72 -9.56 24.94
CA LEU A 125 -4.77 -9.90 23.51
C LEU A 125 -6.14 -10.35 23.03
N ASN A 126 -6.94 -10.96 23.91
CA ASN A 126 -8.28 -11.42 23.56
C ASN A 126 -9.32 -10.28 23.44
N SER A 127 -9.12 -9.17 24.13
CA SER A 127 -10.05 -8.03 24.11
C SER A 127 -9.32 -6.71 24.37
N PRO A 128 -8.41 -6.30 23.47
CA PRO A 128 -7.45 -5.23 23.76
C PRO A 128 -8.12 -3.88 23.99
N GLU A 129 -9.12 -3.47 23.19
CA GLU A 129 -9.75 -2.16 23.31
C GLU A 129 -10.56 -2.02 24.63
N LYS A 130 -11.23 -3.09 25.06
CA LYS A 130 -12.00 -3.07 26.32
C LYS A 130 -11.06 -2.92 27.51
N ILE A 131 -9.97 -3.66 27.53
CA ILE A 131 -8.97 -3.63 28.60
C ILE A 131 -8.22 -2.30 28.60
N ALA A 132 -7.79 -1.82 27.44
CA ALA A 132 -7.16 -0.51 27.31
C ALA A 132 -8.08 0.61 27.85
N SER A 133 -9.39 0.54 27.60
CA SER A 133 -10.35 1.55 28.07
C SER A 133 -10.44 1.65 29.59
N ILE A 134 -10.29 0.53 30.29
CA ILE A 134 -10.31 0.48 31.77
C ILE A 134 -8.99 1.03 32.34
N ILE A 135 -7.87 0.69 31.72
CA ILE A 135 -6.53 0.91 32.28
C ILE A 135 -5.97 2.30 31.93
N ILE A 136 -6.40 2.92 30.82
CA ILE A 136 -5.83 4.18 30.33
C ILE A 136 -5.89 5.32 31.37
N SER A 137 -6.95 5.37 32.19
CA SER A 137 -7.13 6.44 33.19
C SER A 137 -6.12 6.35 34.33
N PRO A 138 -5.94 5.20 35.02
CA PRO A 138 -4.89 5.06 36.05
C PRO A 138 -3.48 5.20 35.46
N MET A 139 -3.24 4.76 34.23
CA MET A 139 -1.94 4.88 33.58
C MET A 139 -1.53 6.33 33.31
N ASN A 140 -2.46 7.21 33.01
CA ASN A 140 -2.16 8.64 32.83
C ASN A 140 -1.68 9.30 34.12
N PHE A 141 -2.14 8.85 35.28
CA PHE A 141 -1.63 9.31 36.58
C PHE A 141 -0.19 8.83 36.77
N LEU A 142 0.07 7.56 36.50
CA LEU A 142 1.41 6.96 36.63
C LEU A 142 2.42 7.57 35.66
N LYS A 143 2.01 7.88 34.43
CA LYS A 143 2.82 8.60 33.44
C LYS A 143 3.33 9.93 34.01
N ARG A 144 2.50 10.68 34.74
CA ARG A 144 2.93 11.93 35.38
C ARG A 144 3.92 11.70 36.50
N LEU A 145 3.69 10.69 37.31
CA LEU A 145 4.56 10.35 38.46
C LEU A 145 5.96 9.92 37.99
N PHE A 146 6.03 9.08 36.96
CA PHE A 146 7.29 8.57 36.40
C PHE A 146 7.92 9.44 35.31
N TYR A 147 7.31 10.56 34.97
CA TYR A 147 7.79 11.44 33.90
C TYR A 147 9.28 11.80 33.97
N PRO A 148 9.85 12.23 35.13
CA PRO A 148 11.25 12.59 35.19
C PRO A 148 12.17 11.40 34.92
N LEU A 149 11.77 10.19 35.31
CA LEU A 149 12.55 8.98 35.10
C LEU A 149 12.45 8.53 33.62
N VAL A 150 11.25 8.61 33.03
CA VAL A 150 11.02 8.35 31.61
C VAL A 150 11.84 9.30 30.75
N TRP A 151 11.86 10.59 31.07
CA TRP A 151 12.66 11.59 30.40
C TRP A 151 14.15 11.24 30.41
N LEU A 152 14.68 10.88 31.59
CA LEU A 152 16.08 10.48 31.73
C LEU A 152 16.42 9.27 30.85
N LEU A 153 15.56 8.24 30.87
CA LEU A 153 15.74 7.04 30.05
C LEU A 153 15.68 7.38 28.55
N SER A 154 14.72 8.21 28.14
CA SER A 154 14.58 8.63 26.74
C SER A 154 15.82 9.38 26.24
N VAL A 155 16.34 10.29 27.04
CA VAL A 155 17.58 11.04 26.69
C VAL A 155 18.78 10.08 26.60
N SER A 156 18.91 9.16 27.55
CA SER A 156 19.99 8.16 27.55
C SER A 156 19.92 7.24 26.33
N THR A 157 18.71 6.75 25.99
CA THR A 157 18.50 5.88 24.83
C THR A 157 18.76 6.62 23.52
N GLN A 158 18.27 7.88 23.39
CA GLN A 158 18.54 8.70 22.21
C GLN A 158 20.04 9.00 22.05
N GLY A 159 20.75 9.25 23.16
CA GLY A 159 22.19 9.42 23.16
C GLY A 159 22.93 8.18 22.63
N LEU A 160 22.51 6.98 23.07
CA LEU A 160 23.05 5.72 22.58
C LEU A 160 22.71 5.50 21.09
N MET A 161 21.47 5.74 20.67
CA MET A 161 21.08 5.61 19.25
C MET A 161 21.89 6.54 18.34
N SER A 162 22.10 7.80 18.78
CA SER A 162 22.93 8.77 18.08
C SER A 162 24.39 8.30 17.96
N LEU A 163 24.93 7.65 18.99
CA LEU A 163 26.29 7.10 18.97
C LEU A 163 26.47 6.00 17.92
N PHE A 164 25.40 5.21 17.67
CA PHE A 164 25.38 4.15 16.65
C PHE A 164 24.90 4.64 15.27
N GLY A 165 24.63 5.94 15.09
CA GLY A 165 24.19 6.50 13.82
C GLY A 165 22.80 6.07 13.38
N ILE A 166 21.94 5.61 14.32
CA ILE A 166 20.58 5.17 14.03
C ILE A 166 19.65 6.39 14.06
N GLU A 167 19.25 6.88 12.89
CA GLU A 167 18.23 7.92 12.79
C GLU A 167 16.83 7.33 12.87
N LYS A 168 15.92 8.05 13.54
CA LYS A 168 14.50 7.68 13.60
C LYS A 168 13.90 7.84 12.19
N LYS A 169 13.70 6.75 11.44
CA LYS A 169 12.91 6.79 10.20
C LYS A 169 11.52 7.32 10.52
N LYS A 170 11.09 8.35 9.80
CA LYS A 170 9.67 8.72 9.79
C LYS A 170 8.89 7.52 9.26
N ASN A 171 7.93 7.04 10.03
CA ASN A 171 6.98 6.04 9.57
C ASN A 171 6.05 6.70 8.52
N THR A 172 6.53 6.85 7.30
CA THR A 172 5.69 7.05 6.14
C THR A 172 5.43 5.66 5.58
N ALA A 173 4.18 5.25 5.55
CA ALA A 173 3.83 3.98 4.92
C ALA A 173 4.32 3.99 3.48
N SER A 174 5.02 2.94 3.07
CA SER A 174 5.41 2.77 1.66
C SER A 174 4.19 2.33 0.84
N GLU A 175 4.30 2.40 -0.45
CA GLU A 175 3.27 1.94 -1.37
C GLU A 175 2.96 0.45 -1.14
N GLU A 176 3.99 -0.38 -0.98
CA GLU A 176 3.86 -1.81 -0.70
C GLU A 176 3.11 -2.05 0.62
N GLU A 177 3.34 -1.20 1.62
CA GLU A 177 2.66 -1.30 2.91
C GLU A 177 1.17 -0.94 2.79
N ILE A 178 0.83 0.03 1.93
CA ILE A 178 -0.55 0.38 1.62
C ILE A 178 -1.24 -0.75 0.83
N LYS A 179 -0.60 -1.30 -0.20
CA LYS A 179 -1.10 -2.45 -0.97
C LYS A 179 -1.34 -3.67 -0.07
N ALA A 180 -0.41 -3.98 0.84
CA ALA A 180 -0.58 -5.06 1.81
C ALA A 180 -1.79 -4.85 2.73
N ILE A 181 -2.01 -3.61 3.23
CA ILE A 181 -3.17 -3.28 4.07
C ILE A 181 -4.48 -3.47 3.31
N VAL A 182 -4.53 -3.06 2.04
CA VAL A 182 -5.71 -3.24 1.18
C VAL A 182 -5.98 -4.73 0.95
N SER A 183 -4.95 -5.51 0.62
CA SER A 183 -5.06 -6.96 0.41
C SER A 183 -5.57 -7.69 1.66
N ASP A 184 -5.00 -7.40 2.86
CA ASP A 184 -5.46 -7.96 4.14
C ASP A 184 -6.93 -7.61 4.42
N SER A 185 -7.36 -6.38 4.03
CA SER A 185 -8.73 -5.92 4.22
C SER A 185 -9.71 -6.62 3.27
N THR A 186 -9.25 -6.99 2.07
CA THR A 186 -10.03 -7.78 1.09
C THR A 186 -10.22 -9.21 1.59
N GLU A 187 -9.17 -9.86 2.09
CA GLU A 187 -9.29 -11.19 2.73
C GLU A 187 -10.23 -11.15 3.94
N GLY A 188 -10.27 -10.04 4.67
CA GLY A 188 -11.19 -9.78 5.78
C GLY A 188 -12.63 -9.50 5.37
N GLY A 189 -12.92 -9.28 4.08
CA GLY A 189 -14.23 -8.94 3.54
C GLY A 189 -14.68 -7.50 3.85
N GLU A 190 -13.76 -6.61 4.22
CA GLU A 190 -14.03 -5.18 4.47
C GLU A 190 -13.84 -4.32 3.21
N VAL A 191 -13.07 -4.81 2.24
CA VAL A 191 -12.82 -4.20 0.92
C VAL A 191 -13.22 -5.23 -0.14
N GLU A 192 -13.89 -4.80 -1.21
CA GLU A 192 -14.24 -5.67 -2.33
C GLU A 192 -13.04 -5.88 -3.26
N GLU A 193 -12.99 -7.01 -3.99
CA GLU A 193 -11.87 -7.30 -4.91
C GLU A 193 -11.71 -6.21 -5.97
N VAL A 194 -12.82 -5.70 -6.52
CA VAL A 194 -12.81 -4.60 -7.50
C VAL A 194 -12.20 -3.32 -6.91
N GLU A 195 -12.44 -3.02 -5.63
CA GLU A 195 -11.85 -1.85 -4.97
C GLU A 195 -10.33 -2.01 -4.81
N LYS A 196 -9.87 -3.22 -4.48
CA LYS A 196 -8.43 -3.55 -4.41
C LYS A 196 -7.77 -3.36 -5.76
N GLU A 197 -8.34 -3.95 -6.83
CA GLU A 197 -7.81 -3.80 -8.19
C GLU A 197 -7.70 -2.34 -8.63
N ILE A 198 -8.72 -1.50 -8.35
CA ILE A 198 -8.67 -0.08 -8.67
C ILE A 198 -7.52 0.61 -7.92
N VAL A 199 -7.31 0.29 -6.64
CA VAL A 199 -6.21 0.86 -5.86
C VAL A 199 -4.85 0.46 -6.43
N GLU A 200 -4.67 -0.79 -6.82
CA GLU A 200 -3.44 -1.29 -7.45
C GLU A 200 -3.18 -0.56 -8.79
N ARG A 201 -4.21 -0.41 -9.62
CA ARG A 201 -4.13 0.35 -10.89
C ARG A 201 -3.82 1.83 -10.67
N VAL A 202 -4.37 2.46 -9.63
CA VAL A 202 -4.03 3.85 -9.28
C VAL A 202 -2.53 3.99 -9.01
N PHE A 203 -1.93 3.08 -8.25
CA PHE A 203 -0.48 3.13 -7.98
C PHE A 203 0.34 2.89 -9.24
N SER A 204 0.01 1.85 -10.01
CA SER A 204 0.73 1.53 -11.24
C SER A 204 0.68 2.65 -12.27
N LEU A 205 -0.45 3.38 -12.34
CA LEU A 205 -0.60 4.50 -13.25
C LEU A 205 0.35 5.67 -12.94
N GLY A 206 0.77 5.80 -11.68
CA GLY A 206 1.72 6.82 -11.26
C GLY A 206 3.10 6.67 -11.87
N ASP A 207 3.48 5.45 -12.22
CA ASP A 207 4.78 5.10 -12.77
C ASP A 207 4.77 4.98 -14.30
N ARG A 208 3.60 5.23 -14.94
CA ARG A 208 3.43 5.11 -16.39
C ARG A 208 3.48 6.46 -17.10
N ASP A 209 4.11 6.46 -18.28
CA ASP A 209 4.10 7.57 -19.21
C ASP A 209 2.95 7.45 -20.20
N VAL A 210 2.59 8.58 -20.82
CA VAL A 210 1.52 8.66 -21.81
C VAL A 210 1.76 7.70 -23.00
N ALA A 211 3.01 7.45 -23.35
CA ALA A 211 3.38 6.50 -24.39
C ALA A 211 2.84 5.09 -24.16
N THR A 212 2.59 4.70 -22.90
CA THR A 212 2.06 3.36 -22.55
C THR A 212 0.55 3.24 -22.70
N LEU A 213 -0.17 4.36 -22.84
CA LEU A 213 -1.63 4.41 -22.90
C LEU A 213 -2.16 4.97 -24.22
N MET A 214 -1.28 5.54 -25.03
CA MET A 214 -1.70 6.17 -26.29
C MET A 214 -2.13 5.11 -27.31
N THR A 215 -3.11 5.47 -28.12
CA THR A 215 -3.35 4.78 -29.41
C THR A 215 -2.23 5.14 -30.37
N HIS A 216 -1.52 4.14 -30.90
CA HIS A 216 -0.38 4.39 -31.79
C HIS A 216 -0.85 4.96 -33.15
N ARG A 217 -0.02 5.80 -33.77
CA ARG A 217 -0.35 6.46 -35.07
C ARG A 217 -0.73 5.51 -36.19
N THR A 218 -0.27 4.27 -36.17
CA THR A 218 -0.60 3.25 -37.18
C THR A 218 -2.05 2.79 -37.10
N GLU A 219 -2.72 2.99 -36.00
CA GLU A 219 -4.12 2.63 -35.74
C GLU A 219 -5.07 3.81 -35.97
N PHE A 220 -4.56 4.97 -36.35
CA PHE A 220 -5.38 6.15 -36.57
C PHE A 220 -6.32 5.98 -37.76
N VAL A 221 -7.60 6.19 -37.52
CA VAL A 221 -8.53 6.61 -38.55
C VAL A 221 -8.39 8.12 -38.71
N TRP A 222 -7.82 8.57 -39.79
CA TRP A 222 -7.52 9.97 -40.04
C TRP A 222 -8.19 10.51 -41.31
N LEU A 223 -8.38 11.83 -41.39
CA LEU A 223 -8.99 12.52 -42.50
C LEU A 223 -7.91 13.28 -43.27
N ASP A 224 -8.01 13.27 -44.62
CA ASP A 224 -7.21 14.14 -45.45
C ASP A 224 -7.84 15.53 -45.53
N THR A 225 -7.02 16.56 -45.63
CA THR A 225 -7.49 17.95 -45.84
C THR A 225 -8.36 18.09 -47.07
N ASP A 226 -8.18 17.26 -48.09
CA ASP A 226 -8.89 17.27 -49.37
C ASP A 226 -10.07 16.26 -49.41
N ASP A 227 -10.34 15.54 -48.33
CA ASP A 227 -11.47 14.61 -48.21
C ASP A 227 -12.82 15.36 -48.42
N ASN A 228 -13.65 14.80 -49.26
CA ASN A 228 -15.04 15.22 -49.44
C ASN A 228 -15.96 14.47 -48.46
N LEU A 229 -17.23 14.86 -48.40
CA LEU A 229 -18.19 14.29 -47.46
C LEU A 229 -18.38 12.77 -47.66
N GLU A 230 -18.31 12.26 -48.87
CA GLU A 230 -18.48 10.83 -49.15
C GLU A 230 -17.28 10.03 -48.67
N SER A 231 -16.05 10.54 -48.87
CA SER A 231 -14.82 9.95 -48.35
C SER A 231 -14.82 9.94 -46.84
N VAL A 232 -15.17 11.05 -46.21
CA VAL A 232 -15.29 11.15 -44.74
C VAL A 232 -16.28 10.11 -44.23
N LYS A 233 -17.49 10.02 -44.78
CA LYS A 233 -18.48 9.04 -44.34
C LYS A 233 -18.01 7.60 -44.52
N ALA A 234 -17.28 7.29 -45.56
CA ALA A 234 -16.76 5.95 -45.81
C ALA A 234 -15.70 5.56 -44.74
N LYS A 235 -14.82 6.50 -44.35
CA LYS A 235 -13.83 6.29 -43.29
C LYS A 235 -14.47 6.13 -41.90
N LEU A 236 -15.47 6.96 -41.60
CA LEU A 236 -16.18 6.91 -40.33
C LEU A 236 -17.09 5.67 -40.18
N SER A 237 -17.55 5.07 -41.29
CA SER A 237 -18.41 3.88 -41.22
C SER A 237 -17.68 2.62 -40.79
N GLN A 238 -16.36 2.59 -40.85
CA GLN A 238 -15.54 1.46 -40.39
C GLN A 238 -15.33 1.50 -38.87
N HIS A 239 -14.94 2.68 -38.34
CA HIS A 239 -14.72 2.87 -36.92
C HIS A 239 -15.17 4.28 -36.49
N ILE A 240 -16.06 4.37 -35.55
CA ILE A 240 -16.60 5.63 -35.04
C ILE A 240 -15.83 6.09 -33.82
N HIS A 241 -15.07 7.19 -33.95
CA HIS A 241 -14.37 7.83 -32.88
C HIS A 241 -14.91 9.23 -32.60
N TYR A 242 -14.68 9.74 -31.39
CA TYR A 242 -15.10 11.11 -31.04
C TYR A 242 -14.27 12.18 -31.74
N ILE A 243 -13.04 11.85 -32.14
CA ILE A 243 -12.08 12.78 -32.71
C ILE A 243 -11.23 12.07 -33.79
N TYR A 244 -10.90 12.82 -34.84
CA TYR A 244 -10.09 12.34 -35.93
C TYR A 244 -8.96 13.30 -36.24
N PRO A 245 -7.68 12.85 -36.27
CA PRO A 245 -6.57 13.63 -36.80
C PRO A 245 -6.82 14.02 -38.24
N VAL A 246 -6.40 15.22 -38.60
CA VAL A 246 -6.44 15.72 -40.02
C VAL A 246 -5.01 15.93 -40.47
N ALA A 247 -4.66 15.29 -41.57
CA ALA A 247 -3.34 15.40 -42.16
C ALA A 247 -3.39 15.90 -43.60
N ASP A 248 -2.29 16.50 -44.06
CA ASP A 248 -2.12 16.87 -45.48
C ASP A 248 -1.33 15.75 -46.20
N LYS A 249 -2.04 14.85 -46.83
CA LYS A 249 -1.58 13.69 -47.64
C LYS A 249 -0.92 12.56 -46.82
N THR A 250 -0.22 12.84 -45.76
CA THR A 250 0.47 11.82 -44.95
C THR A 250 0.33 12.15 -43.44
N LEU A 251 0.30 11.13 -42.63
CA LEU A 251 0.26 11.27 -41.16
C LEU A 251 1.49 11.98 -40.57
N ASP A 252 2.55 12.16 -41.33
CA ASP A 252 3.72 12.95 -40.88
C ASP A 252 3.43 14.46 -40.85
N ASN A 253 2.34 14.89 -41.55
CA ASN A 253 1.95 16.29 -41.61
C ASN A 253 0.52 16.47 -41.06
N ILE A 254 0.35 16.25 -39.77
CA ILE A 254 -0.93 16.52 -39.11
C ILE A 254 -1.11 18.02 -38.91
N VAL A 255 -2.19 18.55 -39.48
CA VAL A 255 -2.50 20.00 -39.52
C VAL A 255 -3.65 20.40 -38.63
N GLY A 256 -4.39 19.44 -38.09
CA GLY A 256 -5.53 19.70 -37.23
C GLY A 256 -6.21 18.44 -36.70
N VAL A 257 -7.35 18.64 -36.07
CA VAL A 257 -8.25 17.58 -35.63
C VAL A 257 -9.69 17.98 -35.90
N VAL A 258 -10.54 16.99 -36.10
CA VAL A 258 -11.98 17.17 -36.31
C VAL A 258 -12.75 16.37 -35.26
N TYR A 259 -13.68 17.01 -34.58
CA TYR A 259 -14.61 16.32 -33.70
C TYR A 259 -15.79 15.77 -34.46
N LEU A 260 -16.20 14.55 -34.16
CA LEU A 260 -17.39 13.93 -34.76
C LEU A 260 -18.63 14.83 -34.66
N LYS A 261 -18.83 15.50 -33.53
CA LYS A 261 -19.94 16.45 -33.33
C LYS A 261 -19.95 17.63 -34.30
N ASP A 262 -18.78 18.12 -34.71
CA ASP A 262 -18.67 19.24 -35.62
C ASP A 262 -18.96 18.80 -37.07
N LEU A 263 -18.61 17.56 -37.42
CA LEU A 263 -19.03 16.91 -38.65
C LEU A 263 -20.56 16.81 -38.76
N PHE A 264 -21.20 16.28 -37.70
CA PHE A 264 -22.68 16.17 -37.68
C PHE A 264 -23.38 17.52 -37.78
N ASN A 265 -22.88 18.54 -37.12
CA ASN A 265 -23.49 19.87 -37.14
C ASN A 265 -23.39 20.57 -38.50
N LYS A 266 -22.46 20.15 -39.37
CA LYS A 266 -22.20 20.77 -40.66
C LYS A 266 -22.43 19.84 -41.87
N LEU A 267 -23.07 18.69 -41.70
CA LEU A 267 -23.29 17.71 -42.75
C LEU A 267 -23.94 18.31 -44.00
N ASP A 268 -24.94 19.19 -43.82
CA ASP A 268 -25.67 19.79 -44.95
C ASP A 268 -24.91 20.95 -45.64
N THR A 269 -23.89 21.49 -44.99
CA THR A 269 -23.10 22.64 -45.47
C THR A 269 -21.64 22.32 -45.71
N PHE A 270 -21.27 21.03 -45.56
CA PHE A 270 -19.89 20.57 -45.64
C PHE A 270 -19.28 20.81 -47.01
N LYS A 271 -18.20 21.56 -47.06
CA LYS A 271 -17.42 21.78 -48.31
C LYS A 271 -16.03 21.16 -48.23
N SER A 272 -15.39 21.24 -47.09
CA SER A 272 -14.05 20.74 -46.87
C SER A 272 -13.78 20.49 -45.36
N VAL A 273 -12.92 19.53 -45.05
CA VAL A 273 -12.42 19.24 -43.71
C VAL A 273 -11.77 20.48 -43.09
N LYS A 274 -11.11 21.31 -43.90
CA LYS A 274 -10.43 22.56 -43.45
C LYS A 274 -11.36 23.56 -42.78
N GLU A 275 -12.67 23.57 -43.10
CA GLU A 275 -13.61 24.52 -42.51
C GLU A 275 -14.07 24.15 -41.08
N ILE A 276 -13.83 22.90 -40.70
CA ILE A 276 -14.29 22.37 -39.40
C ILE A 276 -13.16 21.90 -38.50
N MET A 277 -11.94 21.83 -39.05
CA MET A 277 -10.79 21.40 -38.26
C MET A 277 -10.44 22.44 -37.20
N ARG A 278 -9.87 21.98 -36.08
CA ARG A 278 -9.36 22.77 -34.99
C ARG A 278 -7.87 22.56 -34.82
N GLU A 279 -7.21 23.50 -34.14
CA GLU A 279 -5.80 23.33 -33.75
C GLU A 279 -5.67 22.15 -32.80
N PRO A 280 -4.72 21.25 -33.03
CA PRO A 280 -4.50 20.09 -32.17
C PRO A 280 -3.79 20.51 -30.87
N GLN A 281 -3.98 19.70 -29.83
CA GLN A 281 -3.23 19.81 -28.57
C GLN A 281 -2.15 18.74 -28.60
N TYR A 282 -0.98 19.05 -28.03
CA TYR A 282 0.16 18.15 -28.03
C TYR A 282 0.63 17.87 -26.62
N LEU A 283 1.07 16.63 -26.35
CA LEU A 283 1.80 16.21 -25.17
C LEU A 283 3.07 15.47 -25.61
N HIS A 284 4.12 15.52 -24.82
CA HIS A 284 5.31 14.74 -25.04
C HIS A 284 5.08 13.28 -24.57
N GLU A 285 5.62 12.29 -25.27
CA GLU A 285 5.42 10.88 -24.94
C GLU A 285 5.90 10.47 -23.54
N SER A 286 6.95 11.14 -23.02
CA SER A 286 7.52 10.91 -21.68
C SER A 286 6.83 11.68 -20.55
N ILE A 287 5.72 12.36 -20.80
CA ILE A 287 4.96 12.99 -19.70
C ILE A 287 4.26 11.92 -18.88
N SER A 288 4.27 12.06 -17.54
CA SER A 288 3.53 11.12 -16.70
C SER A 288 2.03 11.17 -16.97
N VAL A 289 1.35 10.05 -16.80
CA VAL A 289 -0.10 9.97 -17.02
C VAL A 289 -0.86 10.93 -16.08
N TYR A 290 -0.38 11.13 -14.85
CA TYR A 290 -1.01 12.08 -13.93
C TYR A 290 -0.83 13.54 -14.36
N ASP A 291 0.34 13.91 -14.88
CA ASP A 291 0.56 15.27 -15.41
C ASP A 291 -0.30 15.51 -16.67
N ALA A 292 -0.46 14.49 -17.50
CA ALA A 292 -1.38 14.54 -18.64
C ALA A 292 -2.84 14.73 -18.19
N LEU A 293 -3.28 14.00 -17.17
CA LEU A 293 -4.61 14.14 -16.59
C LEU A 293 -4.83 15.55 -16.00
N GLU A 294 -3.83 16.10 -15.31
CA GLU A 294 -3.87 17.47 -14.79
C GLU A 294 -3.97 18.49 -15.93
N THR A 295 -3.15 18.33 -16.97
CA THR A 295 -3.20 19.15 -18.19
C THR A 295 -4.57 19.11 -18.86
N PHE A 296 -5.18 17.92 -18.94
CA PHE A 296 -6.53 17.76 -19.49
C PHE A 296 -7.57 18.51 -18.68
N LYS A 297 -7.49 18.44 -17.35
CA LYS A 297 -8.40 19.17 -16.45
C LYS A 297 -8.25 20.67 -16.54
N GLU A 298 -7.02 21.18 -16.51
CA GLU A 298 -6.72 22.61 -16.55
C GLU A 298 -7.16 23.25 -17.85
N ASN A 299 -6.83 22.63 -18.97
CA ASN A 299 -7.13 23.13 -20.32
C ASN A 299 -8.53 22.76 -20.82
N LYS A 300 -9.29 21.93 -20.04
CA LYS A 300 -10.63 21.43 -20.41
C LYS A 300 -10.63 20.74 -21.77
N ILE A 301 -9.59 19.96 -22.03
CA ILE A 301 -9.43 19.12 -23.22
C ILE A 301 -9.63 17.65 -22.85
N HIS A 302 -9.96 16.82 -23.80
CA HIS A 302 -10.22 15.39 -23.59
C HIS A 302 -9.32 14.50 -24.44
N TYR A 303 -8.34 15.08 -25.15
CA TYR A 303 -7.40 14.37 -25.99
C TYR A 303 -6.13 15.21 -26.16
N ALA A 304 -5.05 14.58 -26.54
CA ALA A 304 -3.85 15.22 -27.08
C ALA A 304 -3.17 14.29 -28.08
N LEU A 305 -2.57 14.87 -29.13
CA LEU A 305 -1.61 14.17 -29.97
C LEU A 305 -0.30 14.03 -29.19
N VAL A 306 0.27 12.84 -29.24
CA VAL A 306 1.53 12.52 -28.55
C VAL A 306 2.68 12.68 -29.51
N ILE A 307 3.73 13.44 -29.12
CA ILE A 307 4.89 13.71 -29.95
C ILE A 307 6.16 13.17 -29.30
N ASP A 308 7.09 12.73 -30.14
CA ASP A 308 8.45 12.35 -29.74
C ASP A 308 9.38 13.56 -29.58
N GLU A 309 10.67 13.33 -29.29
CA GLU A 309 11.70 14.36 -29.12
C GLU A 309 11.99 15.15 -30.41
N PHE A 310 11.61 14.63 -31.55
CA PHE A 310 11.78 15.29 -32.85
C PHE A 310 10.53 16.06 -33.28
N GLY A 311 9.46 16.02 -32.46
CA GLY A 311 8.19 16.66 -32.78
C GLY A 311 7.32 15.87 -33.76
N MET A 312 7.63 14.61 -34.01
CA MET A 312 6.80 13.72 -34.85
C MET A 312 5.64 13.17 -33.99
N VAL A 313 4.45 13.12 -34.61
CA VAL A 313 3.30 12.51 -33.92
C VAL A 313 3.45 10.99 -33.92
N VAL A 314 3.53 10.41 -32.74
CA VAL A 314 3.68 8.96 -32.49
C VAL A 314 2.35 8.30 -32.11
N GLY A 315 1.41 9.06 -31.53
CA GLY A 315 0.13 8.54 -31.09
C GLY A 315 -0.87 9.63 -30.70
N MET A 316 -1.95 9.20 -30.06
CA MET A 316 -2.96 10.07 -29.46
C MET A 316 -3.41 9.46 -28.14
N VAL A 317 -3.49 10.27 -27.11
CA VAL A 317 -4.07 9.88 -25.81
C VAL A 317 -5.35 10.63 -25.56
N THR A 318 -6.34 9.94 -25.03
CA THR A 318 -7.63 10.52 -24.65
C THR A 318 -7.88 10.38 -23.15
N MET A 319 -8.81 11.17 -22.63
CA MET A 319 -9.30 11.00 -21.27
C MET A 319 -9.84 9.58 -21.05
N ASN A 320 -10.42 8.97 -22.08
CA ASN A 320 -10.97 7.62 -22.01
C ASN A 320 -9.86 6.59 -21.79
N ASN A 321 -8.74 6.67 -22.50
CA ASN A 321 -7.59 5.78 -22.29
C ASN A 321 -7.09 5.83 -20.83
N ILE A 322 -7.02 7.03 -20.23
CA ILE A 322 -6.63 7.19 -18.83
C ILE A 322 -7.67 6.58 -17.89
N LEU A 323 -8.96 6.78 -18.14
CA LEU A 323 -10.03 6.23 -17.30
C LEU A 323 -10.12 4.70 -17.42
N GLU A 324 -9.97 4.15 -18.60
CA GLU A 324 -9.94 2.70 -18.85
C GLU A 324 -8.78 2.04 -18.12
N SER A 325 -7.61 2.66 -18.11
CA SER A 325 -6.47 2.14 -17.34
C SER A 325 -6.67 2.15 -15.82
N LEU A 326 -7.54 3.02 -15.28
CA LEU A 326 -7.91 3.05 -13.87
C LEU A 326 -8.98 2.04 -13.50
N VAL A 327 -10.03 1.93 -14.33
CA VAL A 327 -11.22 1.11 -14.02
C VAL A 327 -11.04 -0.33 -14.53
N GLY A 328 -10.16 -0.55 -15.48
CA GLY A 328 -10.07 -1.77 -16.29
C GLY A 328 -10.95 -1.65 -17.51
N ASN A 329 -10.78 -2.56 -18.47
CA ASN A 329 -11.55 -2.55 -19.70
C ASN A 329 -13.04 -2.54 -19.39
N ALA A 330 -13.65 -1.35 -19.45
CA ALA A 330 -15.10 -1.20 -19.45
C ALA A 330 -15.70 -1.69 -20.81
N SER A 331 -14.85 -1.98 -21.78
CA SER A 331 -15.20 -2.46 -23.11
C SER A 331 -15.68 -3.91 -23.18
N GLU A 332 -15.64 -4.67 -22.07
CA GLU A 332 -16.40 -5.95 -22.03
C GLU A 332 -17.89 -5.77 -22.35
N LEU A 333 -18.35 -4.53 -22.48
CA LEU A 333 -19.76 -4.21 -22.79
C LEU A 333 -19.99 -3.66 -24.21
N GLU A 334 -19.00 -3.29 -24.99
CA GLU A 334 -19.27 -2.49 -26.19
C GLU A 334 -18.51 -2.77 -27.50
N THR A 335 -17.56 -3.68 -27.67
CA THR A 335 -17.06 -3.98 -29.03
C THR A 335 -16.54 -5.39 -29.21
N GLU A 336 -17.08 -6.10 -30.21
CA GLU A 336 -16.63 -7.39 -30.75
C GLU A 336 -15.23 -7.32 -31.43
N ASP A 337 -14.58 -6.14 -31.48
CA ASP A 337 -13.33 -5.94 -32.22
C ASP A 337 -12.05 -6.01 -31.34
N ASP A 338 -12.16 -5.87 -30.00
CA ASP A 338 -11.00 -5.94 -29.08
C ASP A 338 -10.74 -7.36 -28.53
N GLU A 339 -11.67 -8.31 -28.73
CA GLU A 339 -11.52 -9.71 -28.26
C GLU A 339 -10.39 -10.47 -28.98
N ASP A 340 -9.88 -9.96 -30.11
CA ASP A 340 -8.86 -10.65 -30.92
C ASP A 340 -7.40 -10.32 -30.53
N GLU A 341 -7.15 -9.35 -29.64
CA GLU A 341 -5.77 -8.97 -29.29
C GLU A 341 -5.09 -9.86 -28.27
N PHE A 342 -5.85 -10.50 -27.36
CA PHE A 342 -5.33 -11.40 -26.34
C PHE A 342 -6.25 -12.62 -26.17
N VAL A 343 -5.92 -13.73 -26.81
CA VAL A 343 -6.76 -14.93 -26.86
C VAL A 343 -6.04 -16.12 -26.23
N GLU A 344 -6.63 -16.72 -25.20
CA GLU A 344 -6.17 -17.99 -24.64
C GLU A 344 -6.64 -19.15 -25.53
N ARG A 345 -5.73 -20.04 -25.89
CA ARG A 345 -6.02 -21.24 -26.70
C ARG A 345 -6.33 -22.45 -25.81
N GLU A 346 -7.01 -23.44 -26.37
CA GLU A 346 -7.35 -24.70 -25.68
C GLU A 346 -6.12 -25.46 -25.13
N ASP A 347 -4.94 -25.21 -25.66
CA ASP A 347 -3.68 -25.83 -25.24
C ASP A 347 -2.96 -25.06 -24.13
N GLY A 348 -3.55 -23.98 -23.61
CA GLY A 348 -2.98 -23.12 -22.56
C GLY A 348 -1.93 -22.13 -23.07
N THR A 349 -1.81 -21.95 -24.40
CA THR A 349 -0.99 -20.90 -25.00
C THR A 349 -1.85 -19.67 -25.30
N PHE A 350 -1.20 -18.52 -25.45
CA PHE A 350 -1.88 -17.26 -25.74
C PHE A 350 -1.52 -16.78 -27.16
N LEU A 351 -2.51 -16.27 -27.88
CA LEU A 351 -2.31 -15.50 -29.09
C LEU A 351 -2.45 -14.03 -28.71
N VAL A 352 -1.38 -13.26 -28.91
CA VAL A 352 -1.35 -11.87 -28.48
C VAL A 352 -0.89 -10.99 -29.64
N GLY A 353 -1.56 -9.86 -29.84
CA GLY A 353 -1.19 -8.88 -30.86
C GLY A 353 0.20 -8.28 -30.60
N GLY A 354 0.97 -8.00 -31.64
CA GLY A 354 2.29 -7.40 -31.48
C GLY A 354 2.24 -5.94 -30.97
N GLN A 355 1.10 -5.28 -31.10
CA GLN A 355 0.87 -3.91 -30.58
C GLN A 355 0.32 -3.92 -29.14
N TYR A 356 -0.02 -5.09 -28.60
CA TYR A 356 -0.52 -5.22 -27.22
C TYR A 356 0.49 -4.64 -26.24
N SER A 357 0.00 -3.88 -25.25
CA SER A 357 0.84 -3.23 -24.25
C SER A 357 1.69 -4.25 -23.50
N PHE A 358 3.00 -4.03 -23.44
CA PHE A 358 3.89 -4.91 -22.70
C PHE A 358 3.61 -4.89 -21.20
N TYR A 359 3.21 -3.74 -20.66
CA TYR A 359 2.78 -3.62 -19.27
C TYR A 359 1.53 -4.46 -18.99
N ASP A 360 0.49 -4.33 -19.81
CA ASP A 360 -0.77 -5.04 -19.63
C ASP A 360 -0.59 -6.56 -19.83
N PHE A 361 0.34 -6.96 -20.71
CA PHE A 361 0.77 -8.35 -20.84
C PHE A 361 1.42 -8.89 -19.55
N LEU A 362 2.31 -8.14 -18.92
CA LEU A 362 2.93 -8.53 -17.66
C LEU A 362 1.90 -8.57 -16.53
N SER A 363 0.99 -7.60 -16.49
CA SER A 363 -0.08 -7.54 -15.48
C SER A 363 -1.02 -8.73 -15.56
N HIS A 364 -1.31 -9.23 -16.76
CA HIS A 364 -2.13 -10.43 -16.91
C HIS A 364 -1.55 -11.68 -16.23
N PHE A 365 -0.23 -11.70 -16.03
CA PHE A 365 0.48 -12.81 -15.39
C PHE A 365 1.03 -12.48 -13.98
N ASP A 366 0.62 -11.35 -13.37
CA ASP A 366 1.12 -10.86 -12.08
C ASP A 366 2.66 -10.64 -12.08
N LEU A 367 3.21 -10.17 -13.22
CA LEU A 367 4.63 -9.98 -13.45
C LEU A 367 5.04 -8.50 -13.64
N GLU A 368 4.26 -7.53 -13.15
CA GLU A 368 4.51 -6.09 -13.32
C GLU A 368 5.88 -5.66 -12.76
N ASN A 369 6.38 -6.41 -11.79
CA ASN A 369 7.72 -6.20 -11.23
C ASN A 369 8.86 -6.38 -12.25
N LEU A 370 8.58 -6.99 -13.41
CA LEU A 370 9.51 -7.13 -14.52
C LEU A 370 9.45 -5.97 -15.51
N TYR A 371 8.43 -5.08 -15.36
CA TYR A 371 8.38 -3.85 -16.13
C TYR A 371 9.44 -2.89 -15.59
N GLN A 372 10.47 -2.64 -16.39
CA GLN A 372 11.58 -1.73 -16.09
C GLN A 372 11.58 -0.64 -17.16
N ASP A 373 12.38 0.41 -16.98
CA ASP A 373 12.66 1.40 -18.02
C ASP A 373 13.21 0.71 -19.28
N ASN A 374 12.30 0.38 -20.19
CA ASN A 374 12.61 -0.23 -21.48
C ASN A 374 12.39 0.82 -22.59
N ASP A 375 13.14 0.68 -23.67
CA ASP A 375 12.97 1.53 -24.87
C ASP A 375 11.75 1.11 -25.73
N PHE A 376 10.84 0.27 -25.20
CA PHE A 376 9.66 -0.24 -25.91
C PHE A 376 8.47 -0.36 -24.94
N ASN A 377 7.26 -0.20 -25.52
CA ASN A 377 5.99 -0.25 -24.77
C ASN A 377 5.05 -1.36 -25.24
N THR A 378 5.44 -2.14 -26.27
CA THR A 378 4.60 -3.19 -26.85
C THR A 378 5.33 -4.53 -26.89
N LEU A 379 4.58 -5.64 -27.01
CA LEU A 379 5.17 -6.98 -27.22
C LEU A 379 6.01 -7.06 -28.49
N GLY A 380 5.59 -6.41 -29.55
CA GLY A 380 6.38 -6.30 -30.77
C GLY A 380 7.71 -5.59 -30.54
N GLY A 381 7.72 -4.55 -29.70
CA GLY A 381 8.92 -3.84 -29.26
C GLY A 381 9.87 -4.76 -28.49
N LEU A 382 9.39 -5.53 -27.51
CA LEU A 382 10.15 -6.54 -26.80
C LEU A 382 10.84 -7.53 -27.75
N ILE A 383 10.06 -8.05 -28.71
CA ILE A 383 10.55 -9.01 -29.70
C ILE A 383 11.65 -8.41 -30.57
N LEU A 384 11.46 -7.18 -31.04
CA LEU A 384 12.42 -6.47 -31.87
C LEU A 384 13.72 -6.18 -31.10
N GLU A 385 13.65 -5.80 -29.84
CA GLU A 385 14.81 -5.57 -29.00
C GLU A 385 15.61 -6.87 -28.80
N GLN A 386 14.93 -8.00 -28.54
CA GLN A 386 15.57 -9.28 -28.33
C GLN A 386 16.21 -9.85 -29.61
N THR A 387 15.61 -9.63 -30.77
CA THR A 387 16.04 -10.24 -32.03
C THR A 387 16.85 -9.31 -32.94
N GLY A 388 16.74 -7.99 -32.75
CA GLY A 388 17.30 -6.96 -33.62
C GLY A 388 16.69 -6.93 -35.03
N THR A 389 15.71 -7.80 -35.35
CA THR A 389 15.08 -7.92 -36.64
C THR A 389 13.62 -8.40 -36.51
N ILE A 390 12.80 -8.11 -37.49
CA ILE A 390 11.43 -8.64 -37.52
C ILE A 390 11.49 -10.18 -37.64
N PRO A 391 10.89 -10.91 -36.68
CA PRO A 391 10.96 -12.36 -36.64
C PRO A 391 10.17 -13.00 -37.79
N LYS A 392 10.58 -14.19 -38.19
CA LYS A 392 9.87 -14.97 -39.20
C LYS A 392 8.73 -15.76 -38.54
N VAL A 393 7.69 -16.04 -39.31
CA VAL A 393 6.58 -16.88 -38.84
C VAL A 393 7.08 -18.23 -38.33
N GLY A 394 6.76 -18.55 -37.08
CA GLY A 394 7.17 -19.77 -36.37
C GLY A 394 8.54 -19.67 -35.71
N GLU A 395 9.19 -18.54 -35.69
CA GLU A 395 10.43 -18.31 -34.96
C GLU A 395 10.15 -18.35 -33.43
N ARG A 396 11.06 -18.96 -32.68
CA ARG A 396 10.94 -19.06 -31.22
C ARG A 396 11.96 -18.14 -30.56
N ILE A 397 11.46 -17.32 -29.68
CA ILE A 397 12.24 -16.38 -28.88
C ILE A 397 12.07 -16.78 -27.43
N ILE A 398 13.14 -16.81 -26.66
CA ILE A 398 13.10 -17.06 -25.22
C ILE A 398 13.48 -15.75 -24.54
N TRP A 399 12.57 -15.22 -23.76
CA TRP A 399 12.81 -14.08 -22.91
C TRP A 399 13.13 -14.61 -21.50
N ASP A 400 14.39 -14.52 -21.10
CA ASP A 400 14.89 -15.03 -19.83
C ASP A 400 15.34 -13.81 -18.99
N ARG A 401 14.52 -13.42 -18.03
CA ARG A 401 14.82 -12.40 -17.04
C ARG A 401 14.52 -12.85 -15.63
#